data_ee18627591375931e41b9477e836e17e
#
_entry.id   ee18627591375931e41b9477e836e17e
#
_cell.length_a   1.000
_cell.length_b   1.000
_cell.length_c   1.000
_cell.angle_alpha   90.00
_cell.angle_beta   90.00
_cell.angle_gamma   90.00
#
_symmetry.space_group_name_H-M   'P 1'
#
loop_
_entity.id
_entity.type
_entity.pdbx_description
1 polymer ?
#
loop_
_entity_poly.entity_id
_entity_poly.type
_entity_poly.pdbx_seq_one_letter_code
_entity_poly.pdbx_strand_id
1 'polypeptide(L)'
;MSATNNSPSLDQSAQLWMFDFDNTLVALEETVDWALSRTELEPMLRAAGCPAELFTESPRGNLGLYDAVMRRLAAGAFTPAMPARELLQRASNLIEFHELAGVDRAQALPGAAELLTELAHRHVGVVIVTSNSSRTVYRWLARARLVYTVRTVVGRDSLHALKPAPDLLLMALERSRLQADAALFVGDSDADRQAAKAAGVRFFAIAATQERRTRMSGGGAQAIFASPAELLRTLGAA
;
A
#
# COMPACT_ATOMS: atom_id res chain seq x y z
N MET A 1 -13.08 -38.80 -8.03
CA MET A 1 -11.76 -38.12 -8.06
C MET A 1 -11.84 -36.99 -7.06
N SER A 2 -11.31 -37.20 -5.87
CA SER A 2 -11.35 -36.22 -4.77
C SER A 2 -10.37 -35.10 -5.09
N ALA A 3 -10.90 -33.88 -5.26
CA ALA A 3 -10.08 -32.70 -5.31
C ALA A 3 -9.40 -32.56 -3.93
N THR A 4 -8.12 -32.81 -3.87
CA THR A 4 -7.30 -32.51 -2.71
C THR A 4 -7.34 -31.00 -2.52
N ASN A 5 -8.07 -30.59 -1.48
CA ASN A 5 -8.13 -29.21 -1.03
C ASN A 5 -6.76 -28.87 -0.42
N ASN A 6 -5.83 -28.46 -1.28
CA ASN A 6 -4.49 -28.03 -0.89
C ASN A 6 -4.63 -26.58 -0.39
N SER A 7 -5.28 -26.40 0.77
CA SER A 7 -5.21 -25.13 1.48
C SER A 7 -3.73 -24.89 1.79
N PRO A 8 -3.12 -23.78 1.32
CA PRO A 8 -1.74 -23.50 1.67
C PRO A 8 -1.68 -23.41 3.19
N SER A 9 -0.84 -24.25 3.82
CA SER A 9 -0.55 -24.10 5.23
C SER A 9 -0.02 -22.67 5.41
N LEU A 10 -0.82 -21.82 6.05
CA LEU A 10 -0.36 -20.49 6.42
C LEU A 10 0.86 -20.67 7.29
N ASP A 11 1.97 -20.24 6.79
CA ASP A 11 3.22 -20.31 7.53
C ASP A 11 3.11 -19.40 8.77
N GLN A 12 2.84 -20.01 9.91
CA GLN A 12 2.74 -19.35 11.21
C GLN A 12 4.08 -18.74 11.65
N SER A 13 5.15 -18.91 10.86
CA SER A 13 6.49 -18.40 11.19
C SER A 13 6.64 -16.88 10.98
N ALA A 14 5.73 -16.19 10.29
CA ALA A 14 5.85 -14.76 10.08
C ALA A 14 5.64 -13.98 11.38
N GLN A 15 6.71 -13.32 11.82
CA GLN A 15 6.70 -12.45 13.02
C GLN A 15 6.15 -11.06 12.71
N LEU A 16 6.17 -10.66 11.42
CA LEU A 16 5.69 -9.38 10.92
C LEU A 16 4.76 -9.59 9.73
N TRP A 17 3.55 -9.06 9.86
CA TRP A 17 2.63 -8.94 8.75
C TRP A 17 2.58 -7.48 8.30
N MET A 18 2.94 -7.25 7.05
CA MET A 18 2.81 -5.96 6.40
C MET A 18 1.55 -5.98 5.54
N PHE A 19 0.80 -4.89 5.54
CA PHE A 19 -0.41 -4.76 4.73
C PHE A 19 -0.31 -3.50 3.87
N ASP A 20 -0.70 -3.60 2.60
CA ASP A 20 -1.17 -2.42 1.90
C ASP A 20 -2.49 -1.94 2.51
N PHE A 21 -2.92 -0.74 2.14
CA PHE A 21 -4.08 -0.09 2.73
C PHE A 21 -5.28 -0.07 1.78
N ASP A 22 -5.17 0.64 0.65
CA ASP A 22 -6.27 0.83 -0.29
C ASP A 22 -6.53 -0.45 -1.09
N ASN A 23 -7.79 -0.85 -1.21
CA ASN A 23 -8.22 -2.12 -1.83
C ASN A 23 -7.65 -3.40 -1.19
N THR A 24 -6.91 -3.26 -0.07
CA THR A 24 -6.43 -4.39 0.75
C THR A 24 -7.13 -4.45 2.10
N LEU A 25 -7.21 -3.35 2.82
CA LEU A 25 -7.91 -3.21 4.10
C LEU A 25 -9.16 -2.33 4.00
N VAL A 26 -9.15 -1.37 3.10
CA VAL A 26 -10.14 -0.30 2.97
C VAL A 26 -10.41 0.00 1.51
N ALA A 27 -11.65 0.34 1.15
CA ALA A 27 -12.02 0.84 -0.18
C ALA A 27 -11.87 2.38 -0.20
N LEU A 28 -10.64 2.89 -0.16
CA LEU A 28 -10.36 4.32 -0.16
C LEU A 28 -10.52 4.94 -1.56
N GLU A 29 -10.08 4.23 -2.60
CA GLU A 29 -10.14 4.69 -3.98
C GLU A 29 -11.53 5.16 -4.39
N GLU A 30 -12.58 4.50 -3.89
CA GLU A 30 -13.97 4.81 -4.21
C GLU A 30 -14.48 6.12 -3.58
N THR A 31 -13.79 6.66 -2.58
CA THR A 31 -14.26 7.78 -1.76
C THR A 31 -13.46 9.06 -1.94
N VAL A 32 -12.29 8.97 -2.56
CA VAL A 32 -11.41 10.12 -2.84
C VAL A 32 -11.77 10.72 -4.20
N ASP A 33 -11.92 12.03 -4.26
CA ASP A 33 -12.06 12.74 -5.54
C ASP A 33 -10.69 12.92 -6.20
N TRP A 34 -10.24 11.84 -6.86
CA TRP A 34 -8.95 11.84 -7.57
C TRP A 34 -8.91 12.80 -8.76
N ALA A 35 -10.06 13.10 -9.37
CA ALA A 35 -10.13 14.03 -10.48
C ALA A 35 -9.89 15.46 -9.98
N LEU A 36 -10.56 15.88 -8.90
CA LEU A 36 -10.34 17.17 -8.27
C LEU A 36 -8.88 17.29 -7.79
N SER A 37 -8.37 16.27 -7.10
CA SER A 37 -6.96 16.24 -6.67
C SER A 37 -6.01 16.44 -7.84
N ARG A 38 -6.30 15.86 -9.02
CA ARG A 38 -5.49 16.02 -10.22
C ARG A 38 -5.51 17.45 -10.76
N THR A 39 -6.69 18.11 -10.77
CA THR A 39 -6.82 19.49 -11.24
C THR A 39 -6.02 20.50 -10.42
N GLU A 40 -5.71 20.18 -9.17
CA GLU A 40 -4.88 21.00 -8.29
C GLU A 40 -3.39 20.60 -8.34
N LEU A 41 -3.10 19.29 -8.38
CA LEU A 41 -1.75 18.77 -8.37
C LEU A 41 -0.97 19.15 -9.65
N GLU A 42 -1.60 19.00 -10.81
CA GLU A 42 -0.93 19.22 -12.08
C GLU A 42 -0.47 20.67 -12.28
N PRO A 43 -1.29 21.73 -12.06
CA PRO A 43 -0.83 23.11 -12.14
C PRO A 43 0.30 23.41 -11.15
N MET A 44 0.25 22.89 -9.94
CA MET A 44 1.29 23.07 -8.93
C MET A 44 2.63 22.49 -9.40
N LEU A 45 2.63 21.29 -9.96
CA LEU A 45 3.83 20.64 -10.49
C LEU A 45 4.37 21.37 -11.73
N ARG A 46 3.48 21.83 -12.64
CA ARG A 46 3.88 22.65 -13.81
C ARG A 46 4.53 23.96 -13.39
N ALA A 47 3.95 24.65 -12.43
CA ALA A 47 4.53 25.90 -11.88
C ALA A 47 5.89 25.67 -11.21
N ALA A 48 6.14 24.46 -10.68
CA ALA A 48 7.43 24.06 -10.15
C ALA A 48 8.45 23.64 -11.22
N GLY A 49 8.13 23.72 -12.51
CA GLY A 49 9.05 23.40 -13.61
C GLY A 49 9.11 21.89 -13.95
N CYS A 50 8.11 21.11 -13.55
CA CYS A 50 8.05 19.72 -13.97
C CYS A 50 7.83 19.60 -15.48
N PRO A 51 8.58 18.72 -16.21
CA PRO A 51 8.48 18.54 -17.65
C PRO A 51 7.07 18.14 -18.11
N ALA A 52 6.64 18.63 -19.28
CA ALA A 52 5.31 18.40 -19.81
C ALA A 52 5.00 16.90 -20.04
N GLU A 53 6.01 16.12 -20.40
CA GLU A 53 5.91 14.68 -20.66
C GLU A 53 5.43 13.89 -19.44
N LEU A 54 5.71 14.37 -18.21
CA LEU A 54 5.20 13.74 -16.98
C LEU A 54 3.68 13.69 -16.92
N PHE A 55 2.99 14.62 -17.55
CA PHE A 55 1.54 14.72 -17.49
C PHE A 55 0.83 13.92 -18.58
N THR A 56 1.55 13.58 -19.66
CA THR A 56 1.06 12.77 -20.78
C THR A 56 1.47 11.30 -20.68
N GLU A 57 2.66 11.03 -20.16
CA GLU A 57 3.24 9.68 -20.04
C GLU A 57 2.97 9.01 -18.71
N SER A 58 2.56 9.76 -17.68
CA SER A 58 2.29 9.19 -16.36
C SER A 58 0.93 8.47 -16.34
N PRO A 59 0.92 7.15 -16.41
CA PRO A 59 -0.26 6.42 -16.84
C PRO A 59 -1.28 6.18 -15.74
N ARG A 60 -1.02 6.47 -14.48
CA ARG A 60 -1.86 5.93 -13.39
C ARG A 60 -2.05 6.90 -12.22
N GLY A 61 -3.02 7.80 -12.38
CA GLY A 61 -3.52 8.60 -11.26
C GLY A 61 -2.49 9.54 -10.62
N ASN A 62 -2.86 10.11 -9.50
CA ASN A 62 -2.06 11.12 -8.80
C ASN A 62 -0.83 10.51 -8.12
N LEU A 63 -0.95 9.29 -7.58
CA LEU A 63 0.16 8.57 -6.98
C LEU A 63 1.22 8.18 -8.02
N GLY A 64 0.78 7.76 -9.22
CA GLY A 64 1.70 7.50 -10.34
C GLY A 64 2.42 8.74 -10.82
N LEU A 65 1.74 9.89 -10.90
CA LEU A 65 2.37 11.16 -11.24
C LEU A 65 3.39 11.58 -10.17
N TYR A 66 3.02 11.50 -8.91
CA TYR A 66 3.93 11.78 -7.79
C TYR A 66 5.20 10.92 -7.86
N ASP A 67 5.06 9.62 -8.05
CA ASP A 67 6.18 8.69 -8.17
C ASP A 67 7.06 8.96 -9.39
N ALA A 68 6.45 9.32 -10.53
CA ALA A 68 7.18 9.70 -11.74
C ALA A 68 8.00 11.00 -11.53
N VAL A 69 7.45 11.99 -10.83
CA VAL A 69 8.19 13.20 -10.45
C VAL A 69 9.36 12.85 -9.55
N MET A 70 9.13 12.04 -8.51
CA MET A 70 10.17 11.60 -7.58
C MET A 70 11.32 10.90 -8.31
N ARG A 71 11.01 9.94 -9.18
CA ARG A 71 12.04 9.19 -9.94
C ARG A 71 12.84 10.09 -10.88
N ARG A 72 12.19 11.02 -11.59
CA ARG A 72 12.89 11.95 -12.47
C ARG A 72 13.77 12.94 -11.70
N LEU A 73 13.35 13.37 -10.51
CA LEU A 73 14.18 14.17 -9.60
C LEU A 73 15.40 13.39 -9.12
N ALA A 74 15.22 12.15 -8.69
CA ALA A 74 16.31 11.28 -8.25
C ALA A 74 17.32 10.99 -9.37
N ALA A 75 16.86 10.90 -10.62
CA ALA A 75 17.70 10.73 -11.80
C ALA A 75 18.36 12.05 -12.29
N GLY A 76 18.07 13.20 -11.66
CA GLY A 76 18.57 14.49 -12.12
C GLY A 76 18.03 14.93 -13.48
N ALA A 77 16.88 14.39 -13.91
CA ALA A 77 16.32 14.60 -15.24
C ALA A 77 15.73 16.01 -15.45
N PHE A 78 15.52 16.77 -14.38
CA PHE A 78 15.16 18.18 -14.43
C PHE A 78 15.50 18.87 -13.10
N THR A 79 15.59 20.21 -13.14
CA THR A 79 15.80 21.04 -11.94
C THR A 79 14.50 21.79 -11.64
N PRO A 80 13.86 21.52 -10.48
CA PRO A 80 12.63 22.23 -10.12
C PRO A 80 12.93 23.67 -9.67
N ALA A 81 11.90 24.54 -9.74
CA ALA A 81 11.96 25.92 -9.29
C ALA A 81 12.06 26.08 -7.76
N MET A 82 12.03 24.98 -7.01
CA MET A 82 12.19 24.93 -5.55
C MET A 82 12.99 23.68 -5.15
N PRO A 83 13.48 23.56 -3.90
CA PRO A 83 14.17 22.35 -3.45
C PRO A 83 13.33 21.09 -3.71
N ALA A 84 13.95 20.04 -4.25
CA ALA A 84 13.26 18.80 -4.64
C ALA A 84 12.43 18.20 -3.50
N ARG A 85 12.99 18.20 -2.27
CA ARG A 85 12.29 17.72 -1.08
C ARG A 85 11.02 18.53 -0.79
N GLU A 86 11.10 19.86 -0.94
CA GLU A 86 9.95 20.75 -0.73
C GLU A 86 8.85 20.49 -1.77
N LEU A 87 9.22 20.31 -3.06
CA LEU A 87 8.29 19.97 -4.11
C LEU A 87 7.55 18.67 -3.80
N LEU A 88 8.29 17.63 -3.45
CA LEU A 88 7.69 16.33 -3.09
C LEU A 88 6.79 16.42 -1.86
N GLN A 89 7.19 17.19 -0.84
CA GLN A 89 6.37 17.38 0.35
C GLN A 89 5.07 18.13 0.02
N ARG A 90 5.12 19.19 -0.80
CA ARG A 90 3.92 19.93 -1.24
C ARG A 90 2.99 19.05 -2.06
N ALA A 91 3.52 18.27 -2.99
CA ALA A 91 2.74 17.32 -3.79
C ALA A 91 2.10 16.24 -2.89
N SER A 92 2.85 15.68 -1.95
CA SER A 92 2.34 14.71 -0.99
C SER A 92 1.23 15.30 -0.12
N ASN A 93 1.40 16.51 0.40
CA ASN A 93 0.40 17.17 1.25
C ASN A 93 -0.90 17.48 0.50
N LEU A 94 -0.80 17.87 -0.77
CA LEU A 94 -1.97 18.12 -1.62
C LEU A 94 -2.76 16.84 -1.83
N ILE A 95 -2.11 15.74 -2.19
CA ILE A 95 -2.76 14.45 -2.34
C ILE A 95 -3.37 13.99 -0.99
N GLU A 96 -2.63 14.13 0.11
CA GLU A 96 -3.11 13.81 1.47
C GLU A 96 -4.39 14.57 1.83
N PHE A 97 -4.48 15.86 1.46
CA PHE A 97 -5.68 16.66 1.71
C PHE A 97 -6.94 16.00 1.12
N HIS A 98 -6.86 15.51 -0.11
CA HIS A 98 -7.97 14.81 -0.78
C HIS A 98 -8.21 13.40 -0.19
N GLU A 99 -7.15 12.68 0.16
CA GLU A 99 -7.26 11.40 0.86
C GLU A 99 -8.00 11.58 2.20
N LEU A 100 -7.65 12.60 2.98
CA LEU A 100 -8.30 12.91 4.26
C LEU A 100 -9.77 13.29 4.10
N ALA A 101 -10.14 13.95 3.02
CA ALA A 101 -11.55 14.26 2.71
C ALA A 101 -12.36 13.01 2.36
N GLY A 102 -11.71 11.99 1.77
CA GLY A 102 -12.33 10.71 1.39
C GLY A 102 -12.38 9.68 2.52
N VAL A 103 -11.32 9.59 3.32
CA VAL A 103 -11.09 8.47 4.26
C VAL A 103 -12.17 8.30 5.32
N ASP A 104 -12.86 9.38 5.68
CA ASP A 104 -13.95 9.30 6.66
C ASP A 104 -15.19 8.54 6.14
N ARG A 105 -15.33 8.42 4.81
CA ARG A 105 -16.40 7.68 4.14
C ARG A 105 -15.95 6.28 3.70
N ALA A 106 -14.64 6.02 3.68
CA ALA A 106 -14.09 4.76 3.22
C ALA A 106 -14.51 3.60 4.14
N GLN A 107 -15.01 2.55 3.53
CA GLN A 107 -15.46 1.34 4.22
C GLN A 107 -14.31 0.35 4.35
N ALA A 108 -14.24 -0.31 5.51
CA ALA A 108 -13.35 -1.47 5.67
C ALA A 108 -13.74 -2.58 4.69
N LEU A 109 -12.80 -3.25 4.09
CA LEU A 109 -13.08 -4.49 3.37
C LEU A 109 -13.54 -5.58 4.35
N PRO A 110 -14.41 -6.51 3.90
CA PRO A 110 -14.94 -7.56 4.77
C PRO A 110 -13.85 -8.33 5.51
N GLY A 111 -13.92 -8.33 6.84
CA GLY A 111 -12.98 -9.02 7.72
C GLY A 111 -11.66 -8.28 8.00
N ALA A 112 -11.46 -7.07 7.48
CA ALA A 112 -10.19 -6.33 7.68
C ALA A 112 -9.98 -5.94 9.16
N ALA A 113 -11.01 -5.45 9.83
CA ALA A 113 -10.93 -5.07 11.24
C ALA A 113 -10.69 -6.29 12.15
N GLU A 114 -11.42 -7.37 11.88
CA GLU A 114 -11.31 -8.63 12.60
C GLU A 114 -9.94 -9.28 12.40
N LEU A 115 -9.39 -9.24 11.17
CA LEU A 115 -8.06 -9.75 10.87
C LEU A 115 -6.97 -9.00 11.64
N LEU A 116 -7.01 -7.66 11.64
CA LEU A 116 -6.04 -6.85 12.40
C LEU A 116 -6.15 -7.12 13.91
N THR A 117 -7.36 -7.26 14.42
CA THR A 117 -7.62 -7.57 15.84
C THR A 117 -7.09 -8.96 16.20
N GLU A 118 -7.33 -9.96 15.37
CA GLU A 118 -6.87 -11.34 15.60
C GLU A 118 -5.33 -11.41 15.57
N LEU A 119 -4.66 -10.74 14.63
CA LEU A 119 -3.20 -10.68 14.60
C LEU A 119 -2.63 -10.02 15.86
N ALA A 120 -3.28 -8.97 16.37
CA ALA A 120 -2.89 -8.33 17.61
C ALA A 120 -3.06 -9.28 18.82
N HIS A 121 -4.16 -10.04 18.90
CA HIS A 121 -4.37 -11.06 19.93
C HIS A 121 -3.32 -12.17 19.89
N ARG A 122 -2.85 -12.54 18.70
CA ARG A 122 -1.74 -13.49 18.51
C ARG A 122 -0.36 -12.90 18.74
N HIS A 123 -0.26 -11.63 19.13
CA HIS A 123 1.01 -10.91 19.30
C HIS A 123 1.88 -10.83 18.03
N VAL A 124 1.29 -10.99 16.85
CA VAL A 124 1.96 -10.80 15.56
C VAL A 124 2.15 -9.31 15.31
N GLY A 125 3.35 -8.90 14.91
CA GLY A 125 3.60 -7.50 14.54
C GLY A 125 2.86 -7.12 13.26
N VAL A 126 2.14 -6.00 13.27
CA VAL A 126 1.47 -5.48 12.08
C VAL A 126 2.05 -4.12 11.72
N VAL A 127 2.40 -3.94 10.44
CA VAL A 127 2.82 -2.66 9.84
C VAL A 127 1.98 -2.41 8.59
N ILE A 128 1.47 -1.20 8.39
CA ILE A 128 0.84 -0.82 7.14
C ILE A 128 1.89 -0.16 6.24
N VAL A 129 2.01 -0.64 5.00
CA VAL A 129 2.98 -0.16 3.99
C VAL A 129 2.21 0.26 2.75
N THR A 130 2.08 1.57 2.53
CA THR A 130 1.14 2.10 1.55
C THR A 130 1.69 3.26 0.72
N SER A 131 1.18 3.44 -0.49
CA SER A 131 1.40 4.65 -1.29
C SER A 131 0.53 5.84 -0.86
N ASN A 132 -0.43 5.64 0.03
CA ASN A 132 -1.17 6.73 0.67
C ASN A 132 -0.33 7.40 1.77
N SER A 133 -0.79 8.52 2.33
CA SER A 133 -0.12 9.13 3.46
C SER A 133 -0.35 8.33 4.75
N SER A 134 0.63 8.32 5.64
CA SER A 134 0.50 7.68 6.95
C SER A 134 -0.61 8.32 7.78
N ARG A 135 -0.82 9.62 7.64
CA ARG A 135 -1.87 10.37 8.34
C ARG A 135 -3.27 9.93 7.91
N THR A 136 -3.47 9.65 6.62
CA THR A 136 -4.73 9.09 6.10
C THR A 136 -5.03 7.74 6.75
N VAL A 137 -4.03 6.86 6.82
CA VAL A 137 -4.17 5.55 7.47
C VAL A 137 -4.49 5.69 8.96
N TYR A 138 -3.74 6.51 9.70
CA TYR A 138 -4.00 6.71 11.14
C TYR A 138 -5.37 7.31 11.42
N ARG A 139 -5.88 8.20 10.55
CA ARG A 139 -7.24 8.73 10.68
C ARG A 139 -8.29 7.62 10.57
N TRP A 140 -8.15 6.72 9.59
CA TRP A 140 -9.03 5.57 9.46
C TRP A 140 -8.91 4.63 10.66
N LEU A 141 -7.69 4.25 11.07
CA LEU A 141 -7.44 3.39 12.23
C LEU A 141 -8.05 3.96 13.51
N ALA A 142 -7.94 5.27 13.72
CA ALA A 142 -8.51 5.95 14.89
C ALA A 142 -10.03 5.86 14.90
N ARG A 143 -10.67 6.12 13.74
CA ARG A 143 -12.12 6.03 13.59
C ARG A 143 -12.63 4.60 13.77
N ALA A 144 -11.89 3.61 13.26
CA ALA A 144 -12.19 2.20 13.43
C ALA A 144 -11.80 1.65 14.82
N ARG A 145 -11.15 2.43 15.69
CA ARG A 145 -10.61 2.03 16.99
C ARG A 145 -9.57 0.90 16.89
N LEU A 146 -8.77 0.92 15.82
CA LEU A 146 -7.78 -0.12 15.50
C LEU A 146 -6.32 0.35 15.64
N VAL A 147 -6.06 1.56 16.16
CA VAL A 147 -4.69 2.09 16.29
C VAL A 147 -3.78 1.14 17.07
N TYR A 148 -4.31 0.45 18.08
CA TYR A 148 -3.55 -0.48 18.91
C TYR A 148 -3.13 -1.76 18.20
N THR A 149 -3.73 -2.09 17.04
CA THR A 149 -3.41 -3.31 16.29
C THR A 149 -2.18 -3.15 15.40
N VAL A 150 -1.73 -1.92 15.16
CA VAL A 150 -0.67 -1.59 14.19
C VAL A 150 0.52 -0.96 14.92
N ARG A 151 1.72 -1.53 14.72
CA ARG A 151 2.96 -1.00 15.31
C ARG A 151 3.36 0.35 14.71
N THR A 152 3.26 0.47 13.39
CA THR A 152 3.60 1.69 12.64
C THR A 152 2.99 1.66 11.25
N VAL A 153 2.97 2.82 10.61
CA VAL A 153 2.61 3.01 9.21
C VAL A 153 3.82 3.57 8.47
N VAL A 154 4.10 3.03 7.29
CA VAL A 154 5.10 3.53 6.34
C VAL A 154 4.34 3.97 5.09
N GLY A 155 4.23 5.27 4.91
CA GLY A 155 3.44 5.89 3.84
C GLY A 155 4.27 6.77 2.91
N ARG A 156 3.60 7.37 1.92
CA ARG A 156 4.17 8.30 0.94
C ARG A 156 4.92 9.48 1.60
N ASP A 157 4.44 9.95 2.72
CA ASP A 157 5.03 11.03 3.51
C ASP A 157 6.42 10.71 4.08
N SER A 158 6.88 9.46 3.98
CA SER A 158 8.28 9.08 4.24
C SER A 158 9.26 9.62 3.18
N LEU A 159 8.76 10.07 2.03
CA LEU A 159 9.51 10.57 0.87
C LEU A 159 10.50 9.54 0.29
N HIS A 160 10.18 8.26 0.39
CA HIS A 160 10.86 7.16 -0.27
C HIS A 160 10.12 6.75 -1.53
N ALA A 161 10.79 6.03 -2.43
CA ALA A 161 10.18 5.53 -3.65
C ALA A 161 8.94 4.69 -3.34
N LEU A 162 7.87 4.94 -4.10
CA LEU A 162 6.61 4.21 -3.91
C LEU A 162 6.68 2.82 -4.55
N LYS A 163 5.77 1.94 -4.16
CA LYS A 163 5.58 0.66 -4.84
C LYS A 163 5.36 0.87 -6.35
N PRO A 164 6.03 0.17 -7.24
CA PRO A 164 6.67 -1.14 -7.06
C PRO A 164 8.11 -1.16 -6.54
N ALA A 165 8.72 -0.02 -6.16
CA ALA A 165 10.01 -0.03 -5.50
C ALA A 165 9.92 -0.69 -4.11
N PRO A 166 10.99 -1.35 -3.62
CA PRO A 166 10.98 -2.04 -2.33
C PRO A 166 11.12 -1.12 -1.12
N ASP A 167 11.41 0.16 -1.32
CA ASP A 167 11.88 1.10 -0.31
C ASP A 167 10.99 1.17 0.92
N LEU A 168 9.67 1.24 0.73
CA LEU A 168 8.72 1.30 1.86
C LEU A 168 8.70 0.00 2.67
N LEU A 169 8.85 -1.17 2.01
CA LEU A 169 8.92 -2.46 2.68
C LEU A 169 10.25 -2.61 3.44
N LEU A 170 11.35 -2.21 2.82
CA LEU A 170 12.68 -2.25 3.46
C LEU A 170 12.70 -1.34 4.71
N MET A 171 12.09 -0.16 4.62
CA MET A 171 11.93 0.73 5.79
C MET A 171 11.06 0.08 6.89
N ALA A 172 10.00 -0.64 6.52
CA ALA A 172 9.16 -1.35 7.49
C ALA A 172 9.94 -2.46 8.21
N LEU A 173 10.76 -3.22 7.48
CA LEU A 173 11.65 -4.24 8.04
C LEU A 173 12.69 -3.61 8.98
N GLU A 174 13.36 -2.55 8.56
CA GLU A 174 14.34 -1.82 9.37
C GLU A 174 13.74 -1.31 10.69
N ARG A 175 12.59 -0.64 10.64
CA ARG A 175 11.87 -0.15 11.82
C ARG A 175 11.43 -1.29 12.75
N SER A 176 11.12 -2.44 12.19
CA SER A 176 10.73 -3.63 12.95
C SER A 176 11.92 -4.45 13.45
N ARG A 177 13.13 -4.15 12.97
CA ARG A 177 14.38 -4.89 13.23
C ARG A 177 14.27 -6.38 12.86
N LEU A 178 13.61 -6.66 11.74
CA LEU A 178 13.38 -8.01 11.23
C LEU A 178 13.94 -8.17 9.82
N GLN A 179 14.28 -9.41 9.46
CA GLN A 179 14.70 -9.77 8.12
C GLN A 179 13.49 -10.13 7.24
N ALA A 180 13.68 -10.12 5.92
CA ALA A 180 12.62 -10.34 4.95
C ALA A 180 11.92 -11.71 5.08
N ASP A 181 12.67 -12.76 5.48
CA ASP A 181 12.17 -14.12 5.66
C ASP A 181 11.21 -14.26 6.87
N ALA A 182 11.36 -13.39 7.88
CA ALA A 182 10.46 -13.30 9.02
C ALA A 182 9.19 -12.48 8.73
N ALA A 183 9.03 -11.93 7.52
CA ALA A 183 7.94 -11.04 7.16
C ALA A 183 7.05 -11.61 6.05
N LEU A 184 5.79 -11.15 6.04
CA LEU A 184 4.80 -11.40 5.01
C LEU A 184 4.18 -10.06 4.60
N PHE A 185 4.04 -9.82 3.29
CA PHE A 185 3.30 -8.67 2.78
C PHE A 185 1.98 -9.11 2.12
N VAL A 186 0.91 -8.42 2.46
CA VAL A 186 -0.44 -8.64 1.92
C VAL A 186 -0.85 -7.40 1.13
N GLY A 187 -1.24 -7.56 -0.13
CA GLY A 187 -1.62 -6.45 -1.01
C GLY A 187 -2.55 -6.91 -2.13
N ASP A 188 -3.08 -5.97 -2.93
CA ASP A 188 -4.05 -6.26 -3.99
C ASP A 188 -3.53 -6.00 -5.41
N SER A 189 -2.36 -5.37 -5.55
CA SER A 189 -1.84 -4.86 -6.82
C SER A 189 -0.55 -5.55 -7.30
N ASP A 190 -0.29 -5.42 -8.60
CA ASP A 190 1.00 -5.83 -9.18
C ASP A 190 2.18 -5.02 -8.60
N ALA A 191 1.94 -3.77 -8.22
CA ALA A 191 2.96 -2.94 -7.58
C ALA A 191 3.36 -3.50 -6.21
N ASP A 192 2.40 -4.01 -5.43
CA ASP A 192 2.65 -4.67 -4.15
C ASP A 192 3.48 -5.93 -4.33
N ARG A 193 3.07 -6.78 -5.28
CA ARG A 193 3.76 -8.02 -5.60
C ARG A 193 5.21 -7.79 -6.05
N GLN A 194 5.43 -6.79 -6.91
CA GLN A 194 6.76 -6.43 -7.38
C GLN A 194 7.63 -5.87 -6.25
N ALA A 195 7.07 -5.01 -5.40
CA ALA A 195 7.76 -4.47 -4.23
C ALA A 195 8.16 -5.59 -3.25
N ALA A 196 7.25 -6.53 -2.96
CA ALA A 196 7.52 -7.69 -2.12
C ALA A 196 8.66 -8.55 -2.69
N LYS A 197 8.60 -8.86 -4.00
CA LYS A 197 9.65 -9.62 -4.70
C LYS A 197 11.00 -8.90 -4.61
N ALA A 198 11.03 -7.61 -4.86
CA ALA A 198 12.26 -6.81 -4.82
C ALA A 198 12.84 -6.69 -3.41
N ALA A 199 11.99 -6.68 -2.37
CA ALA A 199 12.39 -6.68 -0.97
C ALA A 199 12.73 -8.08 -0.42
N GLY A 200 12.52 -9.16 -1.19
CA GLY A 200 12.72 -10.54 -0.73
C GLY A 200 11.66 -11.02 0.27
N VAL A 201 10.50 -10.36 0.34
CA VAL A 201 9.42 -10.64 1.28
C VAL A 201 8.39 -11.56 0.62
N ARG A 202 7.84 -12.50 1.39
CA ARG A 202 6.71 -13.34 0.97
C ARG A 202 5.49 -12.47 0.69
N PHE A 203 4.68 -12.87 -0.32
CA PHE A 203 3.54 -12.08 -0.75
C PHE A 203 2.26 -12.91 -0.82
N PHE A 204 1.21 -12.43 -0.15
CA PHE A 204 -0.16 -12.88 -0.29
C PHE A 204 -1.00 -11.82 -0.99
N ALA A 205 -1.89 -12.25 -1.88
CA ALA A 205 -2.75 -11.33 -2.62
C ALA A 205 -4.17 -11.31 -2.08
N ILE A 206 -4.77 -10.12 -2.00
CA ILE A 206 -6.21 -9.93 -1.89
C ILE A 206 -6.74 -9.66 -3.31
N ALA A 207 -7.59 -10.56 -3.82
CA ALA A 207 -8.11 -10.48 -5.17
C ALA A 207 -9.58 -10.93 -5.22
N ALA A 208 -10.49 -9.97 -5.14
CA ALA A 208 -11.93 -10.22 -5.10
C ALA A 208 -12.50 -10.75 -6.41
N THR A 209 -11.92 -10.41 -7.57
CA THR A 209 -12.40 -10.82 -8.89
C THR A 209 -11.56 -11.93 -9.51
N GLN A 210 -12.17 -12.75 -10.37
CA GLN A 210 -11.44 -13.81 -11.08
C GLN A 210 -10.31 -13.26 -11.96
N GLU A 211 -10.50 -12.10 -12.57
CA GLU A 211 -9.48 -11.44 -13.37
C GLU A 211 -8.23 -11.09 -12.52
N ARG A 212 -8.45 -10.47 -11.35
CA ARG A 212 -7.36 -10.16 -10.39
C ARG A 212 -6.68 -11.44 -9.91
N ARG A 213 -7.45 -12.49 -9.58
CA ARG A 213 -6.90 -13.80 -9.17
C ARG A 213 -5.98 -14.39 -10.24
N THR A 214 -6.43 -14.41 -11.51
CA THR A 214 -5.61 -14.93 -12.63
C THR A 214 -4.32 -14.14 -12.79
N ARG A 215 -4.37 -12.82 -12.69
CA ARG A 215 -3.19 -11.95 -12.76
C ARG A 215 -2.20 -12.25 -11.64
N MET A 216 -2.68 -12.39 -10.40
CA MET A 216 -1.83 -12.66 -9.23
C MET A 216 -1.23 -14.07 -9.27
N SER A 217 -1.96 -15.06 -9.75
CA SER A 217 -1.47 -16.46 -9.88
C SER A 217 -0.28 -16.55 -10.82
N GLY A 218 -0.30 -15.85 -11.96
CA GLY A 218 0.82 -15.82 -12.90
C GLY A 218 2.04 -15.06 -12.39
N GLY A 219 1.90 -14.29 -11.32
CA GLY A 219 2.92 -13.36 -10.81
C GLY A 219 3.75 -13.85 -9.62
N GLY A 220 3.47 -15.04 -9.05
CA GLY A 220 4.25 -15.59 -7.93
C GLY A 220 3.72 -15.19 -6.54
N ALA A 221 2.43 -14.84 -6.41
CA ALA A 221 1.77 -14.79 -5.11
C ALA A 221 1.74 -16.22 -4.52
N GLN A 222 2.15 -16.36 -3.26
CA GLN A 222 2.19 -17.66 -2.58
C GLN A 222 0.78 -18.12 -2.15
N ALA A 223 -0.13 -17.17 -1.89
CA ALA A 223 -1.54 -17.43 -1.65
C ALA A 223 -2.38 -16.26 -2.15
N ILE A 224 -3.64 -16.55 -2.52
CA ILE A 224 -4.59 -15.57 -3.04
C ILE A 224 -5.92 -15.75 -2.33
N PHE A 225 -6.42 -14.68 -1.73
CA PHE A 225 -7.68 -14.64 -0.98
C PHE A 225 -8.65 -13.65 -1.64
N ALA A 226 -9.95 -13.91 -1.58
CA ALA A 226 -10.94 -12.98 -2.12
C ALA A 226 -11.09 -11.72 -1.25
N SER A 227 -10.80 -11.84 0.05
CA SER A 227 -10.95 -10.75 1.02
C SER A 227 -10.12 -11.01 2.28
N PRO A 228 -9.90 -10.00 3.13
CA PRO A 228 -9.37 -10.20 4.48
C PRO A 228 -10.14 -11.24 5.31
N ALA A 229 -11.46 -11.35 5.14
CA ALA A 229 -12.26 -12.36 5.82
C ALA A 229 -11.89 -13.79 5.41
N GLU A 230 -11.55 -14.03 4.15
CA GLU A 230 -11.08 -15.35 3.71
C GLU A 230 -9.72 -15.67 4.31
N LEU A 231 -8.80 -14.70 4.31
CA LEU A 231 -7.50 -14.82 4.95
C LEU A 231 -7.64 -15.11 6.46
N LEU A 232 -8.52 -14.40 7.15
CA LEU A 232 -8.81 -14.61 8.58
C LEU A 232 -9.29 -16.03 8.87
N ARG A 233 -10.20 -16.56 8.05
CA ARG A 233 -10.69 -17.95 8.23
C ARG A 233 -9.58 -18.99 8.17
N THR A 234 -8.59 -18.78 7.30
CA THR A 234 -7.45 -19.71 7.20
C THR A 234 -6.51 -19.62 8.39
N LEU A 235 -6.44 -18.48 9.10
CA LEU A 235 -5.72 -18.37 10.36
C LEU A 235 -6.39 -19.15 11.50
N GLY A 236 -7.72 -19.24 11.49
CA GLY A 236 -8.50 -19.95 12.50
C GLY A 236 -8.59 -21.46 12.28
N ALA A 237 -8.27 -21.95 11.07
CA ALA A 237 -8.34 -23.36 10.71
C ALA A 237 -7.01 -24.12 10.91
N ALA A 238 -5.95 -23.43 11.31
CA ALA A 238 -4.62 -23.94 11.61
C ALA A 238 -4.36 -23.93 13.12
#